data_c336a88b81398fbae1e84c506e4480c0
#
_entry.id   c336a88b81398fbae1e84c506e4480c0
#
_cell.length_a   1.000
_cell.length_b   1.000
_cell.length_c   1.000
_cell.angle_alpha   90.00
_cell.angle_beta   90.00
_cell.angle_gamma   90.00
#
_symmetry.space_group_name_H-M   'P 1'
#
loop_
_entity.id
_entity.type
_entity.pdbx_description
1 polymer ?
#
loop_
_entity_poly.entity_id
_entity_poly.type
_entity_poly.pdbx_seq_one_letter_code
_entity_poly.pdbx_strand_id
1 'polypeptide(L)'
;MHKALAKRAGVGELIEQRGLLHVFLDQKHFELDREAWNIRREQGVKWQTLDRAALQTLEPDLDPRYTFGILVPETGSCRNPGEYLSALVAYAQVQGARLVSGQATGFKFDELSRSALLGVQTDTGHIACTHAIIAAGSRAKRLAALAGDQVPLETERGYHAVLKSVTAGPRVPTMFADCKVIVSSMDGGIRVAGQVEIADNDDTPNWRRAEILRQHLLKLYPKLPQDLTPDQIEIWMGRRPSTPDGIPCIGRATSCKNIIHAYGHGHIGLVSSAKTGRLVSQLLDNRVPDIDMRPFNPQRFKR
;
A
#
# COMPACT_ATOMS: atom_id res chain seq x y z
N MET A 1 3.10 -10.62 10.89
CA MET A 1 4.33 -10.54 10.11
C MET A 1 5.00 -9.18 10.26
N HIS A 2 4.34 -8.05 9.97
CA HIS A 2 4.91 -6.69 10.10
C HIS A 2 5.47 -6.40 11.49
N LYS A 3 4.73 -6.72 12.57
CA LYS A 3 5.24 -6.56 13.96
C LYS A 3 6.60 -7.25 14.18
N ALA A 4 6.78 -8.46 13.66
CA ALA A 4 8.04 -9.19 13.79
C ALA A 4 9.17 -8.57 12.96
N LEU A 5 8.90 -8.09 11.75
CA LEU A 5 9.86 -7.38 10.91
C LEU A 5 10.28 -6.04 11.52
N ALA A 6 9.31 -5.23 11.95
CA ALA A 6 9.55 -3.94 12.61
C ALA A 6 10.41 -4.11 13.88
N LYS A 7 10.11 -5.13 14.71
CA LYS A 7 10.92 -5.44 15.90
C LYS A 7 12.35 -5.80 15.53
N ARG A 8 12.57 -6.61 14.48
CA ARG A 8 13.93 -6.95 14.01
C ARG A 8 14.68 -5.73 13.47
N ALA A 9 13.97 -4.82 12.83
CA ALA A 9 14.54 -3.58 12.31
C ALA A 9 14.69 -2.46 13.38
N GLY A 10 14.36 -2.73 14.66
CA GLY A 10 14.51 -1.79 15.77
C GLY A 10 13.43 -0.71 15.85
N VAL A 11 12.30 -0.86 15.13
CA VAL A 11 11.21 0.13 15.03
C VAL A 11 9.84 -0.52 15.32
N GLY A 12 9.79 -1.41 16.30
CA GLY A 12 8.59 -2.19 16.63
C GLY A 12 7.38 -1.34 17.00
N GLU A 13 7.60 -0.17 17.58
CA GLU A 13 6.61 0.81 18.01
C GLU A 13 5.87 1.50 16.85
N LEU A 14 6.44 1.48 15.64
CA LEU A 14 5.78 2.04 14.46
C LEU A 14 4.57 1.22 13.99
N ILE A 15 4.47 -0.06 14.40
CA ILE A 15 3.37 -0.95 14.02
C ILE A 15 2.43 -1.14 15.22
N GLU A 16 1.33 -0.42 15.19
CA GLU A 16 0.31 -0.45 16.23
C GLU A 16 -0.90 -1.27 15.81
N GLN A 17 -1.69 -1.71 16.79
CA GLN A 17 -2.97 -2.39 16.56
C GLN A 17 -4.06 -1.58 17.27
N ARG A 18 -4.50 -0.51 16.61
CA ARG A 18 -5.57 0.38 17.09
C ARG A 18 -6.94 0.05 16.49
N GLY A 19 -6.99 -0.88 15.54
CA GLY A 19 -8.17 -1.16 14.75
C GLY A 19 -8.27 -0.25 13.51
N LEU A 20 -9.37 -0.44 12.78
CA LEU A 20 -9.81 0.42 11.69
C LEU A 20 -11.30 0.68 11.87
N LEU A 21 -11.66 1.93 11.96
CA LEU A 21 -13.04 2.38 12.05
C LEU A 21 -13.58 2.75 10.67
N HIS A 22 -14.74 2.21 10.31
CA HIS A 22 -15.51 2.66 9.16
C HIS A 22 -16.73 3.41 9.67
N VAL A 23 -16.95 4.64 9.22
CA VAL A 23 -18.08 5.47 9.64
C VAL A 23 -19.06 5.72 8.50
N PHE A 24 -20.33 5.73 8.86
CA PHE A 24 -21.47 5.94 7.99
C PHE A 24 -22.35 7.05 8.57
N LEU A 25 -23.04 7.79 7.72
CA LEU A 25 -23.98 8.82 8.18
C LEU A 25 -25.03 8.23 9.14
N ASP A 26 -25.54 7.05 8.82
CA ASP A 26 -26.46 6.29 9.64
C ASP A 26 -26.42 4.79 9.27
N GLN A 27 -27.23 3.99 9.96
CA GLN A 27 -27.35 2.56 9.71
C GLN A 27 -27.89 2.24 8.29
N LYS A 28 -28.75 3.10 7.72
CA LYS A 28 -29.27 2.89 6.35
C LYS A 28 -28.17 2.97 5.31
N HIS A 29 -27.20 3.87 5.49
CA HIS A 29 -26.04 3.96 4.61
C HIS A 29 -25.10 2.76 4.75
N PHE A 30 -24.98 2.18 5.94
CA PHE A 30 -24.27 0.92 6.12
C PHE A 30 -24.95 -0.25 5.39
N GLU A 31 -26.31 -0.30 5.39
CA GLU A 31 -27.04 -1.35 4.69
C GLU A 31 -26.72 -1.44 3.19
N LEU A 32 -26.34 -0.32 2.56
CA LEU A 32 -25.93 -0.29 1.15
C LEU A 32 -24.61 -1.05 0.92
N ASP A 33 -23.75 -1.13 1.93
CA ASP A 33 -22.47 -1.85 1.88
C ASP A 33 -22.55 -3.24 2.57
N ARG A 34 -23.71 -3.68 3.05
CA ARG A 34 -23.89 -4.90 3.86
C ARG A 34 -23.35 -6.17 3.19
N GLU A 35 -23.54 -6.31 1.88
CA GLU A 35 -23.06 -7.49 1.14
C GLU A 35 -21.52 -7.59 1.22
N ALA A 36 -20.82 -6.48 0.98
CA ALA A 36 -19.37 -6.44 1.07
C ALA A 36 -18.88 -6.76 2.51
N TRP A 37 -19.66 -6.40 3.54
CA TRP A 37 -19.34 -6.74 4.93
C TRP A 37 -19.63 -8.22 5.24
N ASN A 38 -20.68 -8.82 4.65
CA ASN A 38 -20.94 -10.26 4.76
C ASN A 38 -19.79 -11.08 4.16
N ILE A 39 -19.30 -10.72 2.97
CA ILE A 39 -18.14 -11.37 2.37
C ILE A 39 -16.92 -11.31 3.32
N ARG A 40 -16.66 -10.17 3.98
CA ARG A 40 -15.59 -10.06 4.97
C ARG A 40 -15.80 -11.01 6.15
N ARG A 41 -17.04 -11.15 6.62
CA ARG A 41 -17.40 -12.09 7.72
C ARG A 41 -17.12 -13.53 7.33
N GLU A 42 -17.51 -13.94 6.14
CA GLU A 42 -17.24 -15.26 5.59
C GLU A 42 -15.76 -15.57 5.50
N GLN A 43 -14.94 -14.54 5.28
CA GLN A 43 -13.48 -14.63 5.29
C GLN A 43 -12.88 -14.51 6.73
N GLY A 44 -13.70 -14.56 7.77
CA GLY A 44 -13.26 -14.58 9.17
C GLY A 44 -12.97 -13.21 9.78
N VAL A 45 -13.26 -12.10 9.10
CA VAL A 45 -13.10 -10.75 9.67
C VAL A 45 -14.16 -10.52 10.75
N LYS A 46 -13.71 -10.19 11.94
CA LYS A 46 -14.56 -9.83 13.08
C LYS A 46 -14.63 -8.32 13.21
N TRP A 47 -15.83 -7.81 13.52
CA TRP A 47 -16.03 -6.39 13.79
C TRP A 47 -17.07 -6.14 14.88
N GLN A 48 -17.08 -4.91 15.36
CA GLN A 48 -18.06 -4.39 16.31
C GLN A 48 -18.87 -3.28 15.63
N THR A 49 -20.17 -3.27 15.84
CA THR A 49 -21.04 -2.16 15.45
C THR A 49 -21.04 -1.12 16.56
N LEU A 50 -20.94 0.14 16.18
CA LEU A 50 -20.98 1.29 17.09
C LEU A 50 -22.20 2.14 16.75
N ASP A 51 -23.04 2.38 17.73
CA ASP A 51 -24.11 3.39 17.64
C ASP A 51 -23.52 4.80 17.83
N ARG A 52 -24.38 5.83 17.76
CA ARG A 52 -23.99 7.22 17.94
C ARG A 52 -23.21 7.46 19.25
N ALA A 53 -23.67 6.91 20.36
CA ALA A 53 -23.07 7.16 21.66
C ALA A 53 -21.68 6.51 21.78
N ALA A 54 -21.57 5.25 21.35
CA ALA A 54 -20.30 4.52 21.32
C ALA A 54 -19.29 5.16 20.35
N LEU A 55 -19.77 5.60 19.17
CA LEU A 55 -18.94 6.27 18.18
C LEU A 55 -18.40 7.60 18.71
N GLN A 56 -19.24 8.42 19.35
CA GLN A 56 -18.86 9.70 19.93
C GLN A 56 -17.90 9.55 21.12
N THR A 57 -18.04 8.48 21.90
CA THR A 57 -17.11 8.12 22.98
C THR A 57 -15.73 7.74 22.44
N LEU A 58 -15.70 6.94 21.36
CA LEU A 58 -14.46 6.52 20.71
C LEU A 58 -13.77 7.68 20.00
N GLU A 59 -14.52 8.46 19.21
CA GLU A 59 -14.04 9.55 18.36
C GLU A 59 -14.76 10.88 18.69
N PRO A 60 -14.39 11.58 19.80
CA PRO A 60 -15.11 12.75 20.28
C PRO A 60 -14.93 13.99 19.40
N ASP A 61 -13.97 14.00 18.49
CA ASP A 61 -13.68 15.09 17.56
C ASP A 61 -14.31 14.89 16.18
N LEU A 62 -14.90 13.71 15.95
CA LEU A 62 -15.60 13.37 14.70
C LEU A 62 -16.84 14.24 14.50
N ASP A 63 -17.12 14.63 13.26
CA ASP A 63 -18.36 15.33 12.90
C ASP A 63 -19.58 14.51 13.37
N PRO A 64 -20.48 15.09 14.21
CA PRO A 64 -21.63 14.41 14.79
C PRO A 64 -22.70 13.96 13.79
N ARG A 65 -22.60 14.31 12.51
CA ARG A 65 -23.48 13.79 11.47
C ARG A 65 -23.28 12.28 11.24
N TYR A 66 -22.09 11.73 11.57
CA TYR A 66 -21.84 10.29 11.51
C TYR A 66 -22.40 9.63 12.76
N THR A 67 -23.35 8.73 12.58
CA THR A 67 -24.10 8.15 13.70
C THR A 67 -24.02 6.62 13.77
N PHE A 68 -23.28 6.01 12.84
CA PHE A 68 -23.08 4.56 12.81
C PHE A 68 -21.63 4.23 12.43
N GLY A 69 -21.04 3.26 13.11
CA GLY A 69 -19.67 2.83 12.87
C GLY A 69 -19.48 1.33 12.88
N ILE A 70 -18.49 0.87 12.15
CA ILE A 70 -17.97 -0.51 12.16
C ILE A 70 -16.51 -0.46 12.56
N LEU A 71 -16.17 -1.00 13.71
CA LEU A 71 -14.78 -1.12 14.18
C LEU A 71 -14.26 -2.52 13.90
N VAL A 72 -13.14 -2.63 13.19
CA VAL A 72 -12.38 -3.87 12.97
C VAL A 72 -11.14 -3.84 13.88
N PRO A 73 -11.20 -4.43 15.08
CA PRO A 73 -10.18 -4.23 16.13
C PRO A 73 -8.83 -4.90 15.80
N GLU A 74 -8.83 -5.93 14.96
CA GLU A 74 -7.62 -6.68 14.61
C GLU A 74 -6.74 -5.96 13.58
N THR A 75 -7.21 -4.86 12.99
CA THR A 75 -6.46 -4.11 11.99
C THR A 75 -5.30 -3.36 12.63
N GLY A 76 -4.13 -3.49 12.03
CA GLY A 76 -2.94 -2.72 12.40
C GLY A 76 -2.79 -1.45 11.58
N SER A 77 -2.04 -0.51 12.11
CA SER A 77 -1.62 0.73 11.45
C SER A 77 -0.10 0.92 11.55
N CYS A 78 0.47 1.68 10.62
CA CYS A 78 1.86 2.09 10.65
C CYS A 78 1.92 3.60 10.85
N ARG A 79 2.53 4.05 11.95
CA ARG A 79 2.60 5.48 12.31
C ARG A 79 3.48 6.29 11.37
N ASN A 80 4.56 5.67 10.86
CA ASN A 80 5.49 6.29 9.93
C ASN A 80 5.97 5.26 8.89
N PRO A 81 5.28 5.12 7.74
CA PRO A 81 5.68 4.16 6.70
C PRO A 81 7.06 4.45 6.09
N GLY A 82 7.47 5.72 6.01
CA GLY A 82 8.77 6.11 5.48
C GLY A 82 9.90 5.63 6.39
N GLU A 83 9.81 5.89 7.67
CA GLU A 83 10.78 5.43 8.68
C GLU A 83 10.81 3.89 8.75
N TYR A 84 9.64 3.24 8.74
CA TYR A 84 9.56 1.78 8.71
C TYR A 84 10.31 1.19 7.51
N LEU A 85 10.13 1.76 6.30
CA LEU A 85 10.85 1.31 5.10
C LEU A 85 12.36 1.55 5.25
N SER A 86 12.77 2.73 5.70
CA SER A 86 14.19 3.07 5.91
C SER A 86 14.86 2.12 6.91
N ALA A 87 14.19 1.80 8.02
CA ALA A 87 14.68 0.84 9.00
C ALA A 87 14.81 -0.57 8.42
N LEU A 88 13.87 -1.04 7.58
CA LEU A 88 13.98 -2.32 6.90
C LEU A 88 15.16 -2.36 5.94
N VAL A 89 15.42 -1.28 5.19
CA VAL A 89 16.57 -1.18 4.29
C VAL A 89 17.88 -1.22 5.09
N ALA A 90 17.98 -0.42 6.16
CA ALA A 90 19.16 -0.41 7.03
C ALA A 90 19.40 -1.81 7.66
N TYR A 91 18.34 -2.46 8.13
CA TYR A 91 18.44 -3.82 8.65
C TYR A 91 18.94 -4.81 7.59
N ALA A 92 18.43 -4.71 6.35
CA ALA A 92 18.92 -5.56 5.26
C ALA A 92 20.39 -5.32 4.94
N GLN A 93 20.85 -4.06 4.98
CA GLN A 93 22.26 -3.71 4.77
C GLN A 93 23.16 -4.29 5.87
N VAL A 94 22.74 -4.26 7.13
CA VAL A 94 23.45 -4.93 8.24
C VAL A 94 23.54 -6.46 8.02
N GLN A 95 22.54 -7.05 7.35
CA GLN A 95 22.55 -8.47 6.96
C GLN A 95 23.33 -8.74 5.65
N GLY A 96 24.06 -7.76 5.12
CA GLY A 96 24.93 -7.91 3.94
C GLY A 96 24.31 -7.50 2.61
N ALA A 97 23.09 -6.97 2.58
CA ALA A 97 22.51 -6.41 1.35
C ALA A 97 23.24 -5.13 0.96
N ARG A 98 23.43 -4.90 -0.36
CA ARG A 98 23.97 -3.66 -0.89
C ARG A 98 22.88 -2.85 -1.55
N LEU A 99 22.77 -1.59 -1.19
CA LEU A 99 21.92 -0.61 -1.88
C LEU A 99 22.72 0.03 -3.00
N VAL A 100 22.25 -0.10 -4.23
CA VAL A 100 22.88 0.48 -5.43
C VAL A 100 21.90 1.49 -6.03
N SER A 101 22.36 2.71 -6.25
CA SER A 101 21.61 3.74 -6.96
C SER A 101 21.70 3.49 -8.46
N GLY A 102 20.57 3.51 -9.17
CA GLY A 102 20.48 3.31 -10.61
C GLY A 102 19.09 2.84 -11.05
N GLN A 103 18.85 2.91 -12.34
CA GLN A 103 17.61 2.45 -12.96
C GLN A 103 17.85 1.15 -13.71
N ALA A 104 17.12 0.09 -13.36
CA ALA A 104 17.14 -1.15 -14.12
C ALA A 104 16.52 -0.93 -15.51
N THR A 105 17.27 -1.26 -16.55
CA THR A 105 16.87 -1.07 -17.96
C THR A 105 16.58 -2.38 -18.68
N GLY A 106 17.07 -3.52 -18.16
CA GLY A 106 16.88 -4.84 -18.77
C GLY A 106 17.58 -5.95 -18.03
N PHE A 107 17.71 -7.09 -18.73
CA PHE A 107 18.33 -8.30 -18.23
C PHE A 107 19.40 -8.76 -19.22
N LYS A 108 20.46 -9.36 -18.71
CA LYS A 108 21.48 -10.03 -19.49
C LYS A 108 21.29 -11.54 -19.34
N PHE A 109 21.12 -12.24 -20.46
CA PHE A 109 20.97 -13.69 -20.51
C PHE A 109 22.21 -14.33 -21.13
N ASP A 110 22.41 -15.59 -20.84
CA ASP A 110 23.38 -16.42 -21.53
C ASP A 110 23.02 -16.53 -23.02
N GLU A 111 24.00 -16.37 -23.89
CA GLU A 111 23.80 -16.32 -25.34
C GLU A 111 23.35 -17.67 -25.94
N LEU A 112 23.78 -18.77 -25.34
CA LEU A 112 23.48 -20.13 -25.82
C LEU A 112 22.12 -20.61 -25.33
N SER A 113 21.85 -20.47 -24.03
CA SER A 113 20.61 -20.98 -23.43
C SER A 113 19.45 -20.00 -23.53
N ARG A 114 19.72 -18.68 -23.63
CA ARG A 114 18.76 -17.54 -23.56
C ARG A 114 17.80 -17.59 -22.37
N SER A 115 17.94 -18.56 -21.49
CA SER A 115 17.09 -18.82 -20.31
C SER A 115 17.82 -18.63 -18.99
N ALA A 116 19.16 -18.68 -18.98
CA ALA A 116 19.98 -18.43 -17.79
C ALA A 116 20.22 -16.94 -17.62
N LEU A 117 19.83 -16.39 -16.46
CA LEU A 117 20.08 -15.00 -16.10
C LEU A 117 21.56 -14.83 -15.70
N LEU A 118 22.26 -13.89 -16.33
CA LEU A 118 23.61 -13.49 -15.97
C LEU A 118 23.66 -12.19 -15.17
N GLY A 119 22.57 -11.39 -15.21
CA GLY A 119 22.49 -10.17 -14.44
C GLY A 119 21.45 -9.18 -14.91
N VAL A 120 21.40 -8.04 -14.21
CA VAL A 120 20.52 -6.91 -14.48
C VAL A 120 21.32 -5.79 -15.16
N GLN A 121 20.81 -5.27 -16.25
CA GLN A 121 21.35 -4.08 -16.90
C GLN A 121 20.78 -2.83 -16.22
N THR A 122 21.60 -1.84 -15.98
CA THR A 122 21.21 -0.54 -15.42
C THR A 122 21.73 0.59 -16.28
N ASP A 123 21.26 1.80 -16.05
CA ASP A 123 21.75 3.03 -16.66
C ASP A 123 23.22 3.34 -16.32
N THR A 124 23.75 2.75 -15.24
CA THR A 124 25.13 2.94 -14.75
C THR A 124 26.02 1.72 -15.00
N GLY A 125 25.50 0.66 -15.62
CA GLY A 125 26.28 -0.55 -15.93
C GLY A 125 25.51 -1.85 -15.73
N HIS A 126 26.23 -2.91 -15.38
CA HIS A 126 25.70 -4.27 -15.25
C HIS A 126 25.94 -4.80 -13.84
N ILE A 127 24.90 -5.38 -13.24
CA ILE A 127 24.98 -6.05 -11.94
C ILE A 127 24.83 -7.55 -12.18
N ALA A 128 25.91 -8.31 -12.00
CA ALA A 128 25.89 -9.75 -12.14
C ALA A 128 25.04 -10.39 -11.04
N CYS A 129 24.12 -11.28 -11.42
CA CYS A 129 23.31 -12.05 -10.48
C CYS A 129 22.73 -13.28 -11.16
N THR A 130 22.44 -14.31 -10.37
CA THR A 130 21.78 -15.54 -10.83
C THR A 130 20.25 -15.48 -10.71
N HIS A 131 19.72 -14.58 -9.87
CA HIS A 131 18.30 -14.38 -9.68
C HIS A 131 17.99 -12.88 -9.63
N ALA A 132 16.82 -12.47 -10.14
CA ALA A 132 16.35 -11.11 -10.08
C ALA A 132 14.88 -11.06 -9.61
N ILE A 133 14.53 -10.03 -8.84
CA ILE A 133 13.15 -9.78 -8.40
C ILE A 133 12.71 -8.45 -8.97
N ILE A 134 11.65 -8.45 -9.76
CA ILE A 134 11.03 -7.23 -10.27
C ILE A 134 10.05 -6.72 -9.20
N ALA A 135 10.48 -5.73 -8.42
CA ALA A 135 9.68 -5.05 -7.40
C ALA A 135 9.58 -3.53 -7.68
N ALA A 136 9.56 -3.16 -8.97
CA ALA A 136 9.70 -1.79 -9.45
C ALA A 136 8.39 -0.96 -9.44
N GLY A 137 7.36 -1.40 -8.71
CA GLY A 137 6.10 -0.68 -8.55
C GLY A 137 5.43 -0.41 -9.91
N SER A 138 4.99 0.82 -10.14
CA SER A 138 4.34 1.24 -11.40
C SER A 138 5.28 1.21 -12.62
N ARG A 139 6.59 1.18 -12.42
CA ARG A 139 7.59 1.05 -13.50
C ARG A 139 7.93 -0.40 -13.86
N ALA A 140 7.27 -1.39 -13.23
CA ALA A 140 7.52 -2.81 -13.48
C ALA A 140 7.08 -3.30 -14.89
N LYS A 141 6.11 -2.63 -15.53
CA LYS A 141 5.50 -3.03 -16.82
C LYS A 141 6.55 -3.35 -17.90
N ARG A 142 7.52 -2.46 -18.09
CA ARG A 142 8.60 -2.65 -19.09
C ARG A 142 9.50 -3.83 -18.73
N LEU A 143 9.92 -3.96 -17.48
CA LEU A 143 10.78 -5.06 -17.05
C LEU A 143 10.05 -6.41 -17.15
N ALA A 144 8.74 -6.44 -16.87
CA ALA A 144 7.92 -7.63 -17.05
C ALA A 144 7.87 -8.08 -18.50
N ALA A 145 7.67 -7.15 -19.44
CA ALA A 145 7.67 -7.43 -20.87
C ALA A 145 9.03 -8.01 -21.33
N LEU A 146 10.14 -7.46 -20.86
CA LEU A 146 11.49 -7.98 -21.14
C LEU A 146 11.73 -9.36 -20.52
N ALA A 147 11.02 -9.71 -19.45
CA ALA A 147 11.02 -11.04 -18.85
C ALA A 147 9.98 -12.01 -19.47
N GLY A 148 9.31 -11.60 -20.56
CA GLY A 148 8.38 -12.44 -21.34
C GLY A 148 6.93 -12.40 -20.89
N ASP A 149 6.54 -11.44 -20.02
CA ASP A 149 5.19 -11.34 -19.49
C ASP A 149 4.56 -9.98 -19.77
N GLN A 150 3.48 -9.98 -20.57
CA GLN A 150 2.69 -8.78 -20.84
C GLN A 150 1.65 -8.61 -19.74
N VAL A 151 1.94 -7.74 -18.77
CA VAL A 151 1.03 -7.44 -17.67
C VAL A 151 0.36 -6.08 -17.91
N PRO A 152 -0.98 -6.00 -17.92
CA PRO A 152 -1.72 -4.76 -18.08
C PRO A 152 -1.67 -3.94 -16.77
N LEU A 153 -0.47 -3.48 -16.41
CA LEU A 153 -0.21 -2.68 -15.22
C LEU A 153 -0.47 -1.22 -15.51
N GLU A 154 -1.31 -0.58 -14.72
CA GLU A 154 -1.63 0.84 -14.81
C GLU A 154 -1.31 1.58 -13.52
N THR A 155 -1.13 2.90 -13.64
CA THR A 155 -0.82 3.75 -12.49
C THR A 155 -2.10 4.40 -11.98
N GLU A 156 -2.50 4.02 -10.77
CA GLU A 156 -3.51 4.75 -10.00
C GLU A 156 -2.82 5.72 -9.04
N ARG A 157 -2.87 7.01 -9.34
CA ARG A 157 -2.34 8.04 -8.45
C ARG A 157 -3.27 8.25 -7.27
N GLY A 158 -2.70 8.23 -6.07
CA GLY A 158 -3.39 8.59 -4.84
C GLY A 158 -2.77 9.82 -4.23
N TYR A 159 -3.59 10.61 -3.58
CA TYR A 159 -3.16 11.85 -2.96
C TYR A 159 -3.33 11.80 -1.45
N HIS A 160 -2.55 12.57 -0.73
CA HIS A 160 -2.83 12.87 0.66
C HIS A 160 -2.45 14.31 1.02
N ALA A 161 -3.07 14.79 2.09
CA ALA A 161 -2.65 15.99 2.80
C ALA A 161 -2.38 15.63 4.25
N VAL A 162 -1.36 16.23 4.84
CA VAL A 162 -1.00 16.09 6.26
C VAL A 162 -1.09 17.47 6.91
N LEU A 163 -1.89 17.58 7.97
CA LEU A 163 -1.91 18.75 8.85
C LEU A 163 -0.88 18.54 9.95
N LYS A 164 0.12 19.39 9.97
CA LYS A 164 1.21 19.37 10.97
C LYS A 164 0.79 20.06 12.25
N SER A 165 1.39 19.65 13.37
CA SER A 165 1.30 20.35 14.66
C SER A 165 -0.13 20.51 15.20
N VAL A 166 -1.01 19.54 14.95
CA VAL A 166 -2.37 19.50 15.47
C VAL A 166 -2.56 18.33 16.44
N THR A 167 -3.34 18.54 17.49
CA THR A 167 -3.59 17.56 18.56
C THR A 167 -4.99 16.94 18.49
N ALA A 168 -5.96 17.64 17.90
CA ALA A 168 -7.30 17.12 17.64
C ALA A 168 -7.26 16.19 16.41
N GLY A 169 -8.11 15.15 16.38
CA GLY A 169 -8.23 14.25 15.22
C GLY A 169 -8.51 12.80 15.62
N PRO A 170 -8.39 11.85 14.68
CA PRO A 170 -8.81 10.48 14.93
C PRO A 170 -7.93 9.79 15.97
N ARG A 171 -8.56 9.11 16.92
CA ARG A 171 -7.91 8.18 17.85
C ARG A 171 -7.65 6.83 17.20
N VAL A 172 -8.50 6.45 16.26
CA VAL A 172 -8.42 5.24 15.45
C VAL A 172 -8.40 5.65 13.98
N PRO A 173 -7.56 5.04 13.11
CA PRO A 173 -7.65 5.26 11.68
C PRO A 173 -9.09 5.08 11.19
N THR A 174 -9.65 6.12 10.58
CA THR A 174 -11.09 6.19 10.26
C THR A 174 -11.31 6.31 8.75
N MET A 175 -12.06 5.36 8.20
CA MET A 175 -12.53 5.34 6.81
C MET A 175 -13.94 5.92 6.73
N PHE A 176 -14.12 6.94 5.94
CA PHE A 176 -15.41 7.58 5.67
C PHE A 176 -16.05 6.97 4.43
N ALA A 177 -17.17 6.28 4.63
CA ALA A 177 -17.81 5.50 3.56
C ALA A 177 -18.42 6.37 2.45
N ASP A 178 -18.90 7.57 2.78
CA ASP A 178 -19.54 8.50 1.85
C ASP A 178 -18.56 9.19 0.90
N CYS A 179 -17.45 9.71 1.42
CA CYS A 179 -16.46 10.45 0.63
C CYS A 179 -15.22 9.62 0.24
N LYS A 180 -15.16 8.34 0.67
CA LYS A 180 -14.09 7.38 0.32
C LYS A 180 -12.68 7.90 0.66
N VAL A 181 -12.54 8.55 1.83
CA VAL A 181 -11.26 9.00 2.36
C VAL A 181 -10.95 8.30 3.68
N ILE A 182 -9.66 8.16 3.98
CA ILE A 182 -9.19 7.67 5.27
C ILE A 182 -8.44 8.78 5.98
N VAL A 183 -8.73 8.96 7.27
CA VAL A 183 -8.02 9.89 8.15
C VAL A 183 -7.27 9.10 9.22
N SER A 184 -6.03 9.47 9.47
CA SER A 184 -5.16 8.77 10.44
C SER A 184 -4.25 9.76 11.15
N SER A 185 -4.09 9.60 12.46
CA SER A 185 -3.03 10.27 13.21
C SER A 185 -1.70 9.57 12.95
N MET A 186 -0.71 10.32 12.51
CA MET A 186 0.64 9.87 12.16
C MET A 186 1.66 10.66 12.99
N ASP A 187 2.92 10.23 13.00
CA ASP A 187 3.99 10.98 13.71
C ASP A 187 4.20 12.39 13.15
N GLY A 188 3.94 12.60 11.86
CA GLY A 188 4.03 13.93 11.22
C GLY A 188 2.78 14.80 11.34
N GLY A 189 1.69 14.33 11.97
CA GLY A 189 0.42 15.06 12.08
C GLY A 189 -0.78 14.24 11.64
N ILE A 190 -1.89 14.89 11.30
CA ILE A 190 -3.10 14.22 10.85
C ILE A 190 -3.09 14.10 9.32
N ARG A 191 -3.11 12.89 8.82
CA ARG A 191 -3.12 12.59 7.40
C ARG A 191 -4.53 12.25 6.95
N VAL A 192 -4.99 12.91 5.89
CA VAL A 192 -6.14 12.50 5.09
C VAL A 192 -5.66 11.99 3.74
N ALA A 193 -6.09 10.80 3.36
CA ALA A 193 -5.71 10.18 2.10
C ALA A 193 -6.94 9.65 1.35
N GLY A 194 -6.89 9.71 0.03
CA GLY A 194 -7.98 9.25 -0.84
C GLY A 194 -7.69 9.57 -2.28
N GLN A 195 -8.75 9.78 -3.03
CA GLN A 195 -8.73 10.09 -4.45
C GLN A 195 -8.05 8.99 -5.30
N VAL A 196 -8.51 8.85 -6.50
CA VAL A 196 -7.92 7.99 -7.52
C VAL A 196 -7.85 8.80 -8.81
N GLU A 197 -6.69 8.80 -9.43
CA GLU A 197 -6.46 9.36 -10.75
C GLU A 197 -5.71 8.34 -11.59
N ILE A 198 -6.28 7.96 -12.72
CA ILE A 198 -5.60 7.11 -13.70
C ILE A 198 -4.83 8.05 -14.62
N ALA A 199 -3.52 7.95 -14.61
CA ALA A 199 -2.63 8.80 -15.39
C ALA A 199 -1.25 8.15 -15.54
N ASP A 200 -0.50 8.52 -16.57
CA ASP A 200 0.84 8.00 -16.78
C ASP A 200 1.80 8.42 -15.66
N ASN A 201 2.91 7.65 -15.52
CA ASN A 201 3.89 7.90 -14.47
C ASN A 201 4.48 9.32 -14.54
N ASP A 202 4.63 9.85 -15.74
CA ASP A 202 5.37 11.10 -15.98
C ASP A 202 4.43 12.30 -16.22
N ASP A 203 3.10 12.12 -16.18
CA ASP A 203 2.13 13.21 -16.24
C ASP A 203 2.24 14.15 -15.05
N THR A 204 1.87 15.42 -15.23
CA THR A 204 1.83 16.41 -14.16
C THR A 204 0.76 16.04 -13.10
N PRO A 205 1.08 16.07 -11.80
CA PRO A 205 0.11 15.80 -10.73
C PRO A 205 -1.01 16.83 -10.68
N ASN A 206 -2.23 16.37 -10.46
CA ASN A 206 -3.39 17.24 -10.23
C ASN A 206 -3.54 17.59 -8.73
N TRP A 207 -2.82 18.61 -8.27
CA TRP A 207 -2.79 19.01 -6.87
C TRP A 207 -4.14 19.49 -6.31
N ARG A 208 -5.11 19.84 -7.16
CA ARG A 208 -6.48 20.12 -6.72
C ARG A 208 -7.10 18.97 -5.93
N ARG A 209 -6.67 17.73 -6.19
CA ARG A 209 -7.11 16.53 -5.47
C ARG A 209 -6.65 16.54 -4.01
N ALA A 210 -5.44 17.01 -3.74
CA ALA A 210 -4.96 17.19 -2.37
C ALA A 210 -5.73 18.28 -1.62
N GLU A 211 -6.08 19.37 -2.32
CA GLU A 211 -6.91 20.44 -1.74
C GLU A 211 -8.33 19.95 -1.38
N ILE A 212 -8.94 19.13 -2.23
CA ILE A 212 -10.24 18.49 -1.93
C ILE A 212 -10.13 17.63 -0.65
N LEU A 213 -9.04 16.88 -0.49
CA LEU A 213 -8.81 16.08 0.71
C LEU A 213 -8.67 16.94 1.96
N ARG A 214 -7.92 18.05 1.88
CA ARG A 214 -7.82 19.00 2.97
C ARG A 214 -9.20 19.54 3.39
N GLN A 215 -10.04 19.94 2.42
CA GLN A 215 -11.40 20.41 2.68
C GLN A 215 -12.27 19.32 3.32
N HIS A 216 -12.14 18.07 2.88
CA HIS A 216 -12.79 16.94 3.55
C HIS A 216 -12.34 16.84 5.00
N LEU A 217 -11.03 16.84 5.26
CA LEU A 217 -10.50 16.70 6.62
C LEU A 217 -11.09 17.71 7.59
N LEU A 218 -11.13 18.98 7.20
CA LEU A 218 -11.67 20.06 8.05
C LEU A 218 -13.18 19.91 8.33
N LYS A 219 -13.94 19.36 7.38
CA LYS A 219 -15.35 19.05 7.58
C LYS A 219 -15.57 17.82 8.45
N LEU A 220 -14.71 16.81 8.33
CA LEU A 220 -14.83 15.56 9.06
C LEU A 220 -14.41 15.69 10.53
N TYR A 221 -13.52 16.63 10.82
CA TYR A 221 -13.03 16.95 12.16
C TYR A 221 -13.15 18.46 12.40
N PRO A 222 -14.34 18.98 12.71
CA PRO A 222 -14.60 20.42 12.78
C PRO A 222 -13.87 21.17 13.92
N LYS A 223 -13.28 20.44 14.87
CA LYS A 223 -12.44 21.02 15.93
C LYS A 223 -11.01 21.32 15.46
N LEU A 224 -10.62 20.90 14.25
CA LEU A 224 -9.33 21.25 13.66
C LEU A 224 -9.28 22.75 13.35
N PRO A 225 -8.09 23.39 13.44
CA PRO A 225 -7.90 24.77 13.02
C PRO A 225 -8.38 24.99 11.58
N GLN A 226 -9.21 26.01 11.35
CA GLN A 226 -9.75 26.30 10.01
C GLN A 226 -8.81 27.23 9.22
N ASP A 227 -8.10 28.11 9.92
CA ASP A 227 -7.16 29.08 9.34
C ASP A 227 -5.75 28.49 9.32
N LEU A 228 -5.49 27.63 8.33
CA LEU A 228 -4.22 26.94 8.17
C LEU A 228 -3.31 27.70 7.20
N THR A 229 -2.07 27.91 7.60
CA THR A 229 -1.03 28.45 6.73
C THR A 229 -0.42 27.36 5.83
N PRO A 230 0.13 27.71 4.66
CA PRO A 230 0.67 26.73 3.73
C PRO A 230 1.78 25.84 4.32
N ASP A 231 2.58 26.31 5.26
CA ASP A 231 3.65 25.58 5.94
C ASP A 231 3.13 24.52 6.93
N GLN A 232 1.88 24.67 7.39
CA GLN A 232 1.19 23.69 8.23
C GLN A 232 0.61 22.52 7.45
N ILE A 233 0.64 22.59 6.13
CA ILE A 233 0.03 21.58 5.24
C ILE A 233 1.11 20.99 4.34
N GLU A 234 1.23 19.65 4.40
CA GLU A 234 2.06 18.92 3.46
C GLU A 234 1.16 18.12 2.52
N ILE A 235 1.41 18.24 1.22
CA ILE A 235 0.68 17.48 0.19
C ILE A 235 1.63 16.53 -0.53
N TRP A 236 1.11 15.37 -0.90
CA TRP A 236 1.88 14.35 -1.58
C TRP A 236 1.02 13.53 -2.54
N MET A 237 1.66 13.00 -3.58
CA MET A 237 1.06 12.10 -4.54
C MET A 237 1.91 10.83 -4.69
N GLY A 238 1.25 9.67 -4.66
CA GLY A 238 1.88 8.37 -4.89
C GLY A 238 1.29 7.63 -6.07
N ARG A 239 2.12 6.81 -6.70
CA ARG A 239 1.78 5.99 -7.85
C ARG A 239 1.53 4.56 -7.39
N ARG A 240 0.28 4.12 -7.40
CA ARG A 240 -0.11 2.74 -7.06
C ARG A 240 -0.01 1.88 -8.32
N PRO A 241 0.77 0.79 -8.30
CA PRO A 241 0.82 -0.16 -9.41
C PRO A 241 -0.43 -1.04 -9.36
N SER A 242 -1.39 -0.85 -10.24
CA SER A 242 -2.67 -1.56 -10.22
C SER A 242 -2.81 -2.49 -11.43
N THR A 243 -3.31 -3.67 -11.19
CA THR A 243 -3.71 -4.65 -12.19
C THR A 243 -5.24 -4.58 -12.38
N PRO A 244 -5.81 -4.95 -13.54
CA PRO A 244 -7.24 -4.86 -13.79
C PRO A 244 -8.12 -5.65 -12.82
N ASP A 245 -7.58 -6.77 -12.30
CA ASP A 245 -8.26 -7.65 -11.34
C ASP A 245 -7.96 -7.32 -9.87
N GLY A 246 -7.11 -6.31 -9.62
CA GLY A 246 -6.68 -5.92 -8.27
C GLY A 246 -5.75 -6.92 -7.57
N ILE A 247 -5.37 -8.01 -8.22
CA ILE A 247 -4.50 -9.06 -7.66
C ILE A 247 -3.05 -8.78 -8.09
N PRO A 248 -2.06 -8.76 -7.18
CA PRO A 248 -0.67 -8.53 -7.55
C PRO A 248 -0.09 -9.65 -8.40
N CYS A 249 0.97 -9.35 -9.14
CA CYS A 249 1.78 -10.33 -9.84
C CYS A 249 2.91 -10.81 -8.93
N ILE A 250 2.83 -12.08 -8.50
CA ILE A 250 3.86 -12.74 -7.71
C ILE A 250 4.09 -14.13 -8.34
N GLY A 251 5.28 -14.34 -8.91
CA GLY A 251 5.58 -15.61 -9.57
C GLY A 251 6.78 -15.52 -10.50
N ARG A 252 7.19 -16.66 -11.02
CA ARG A 252 8.32 -16.74 -11.95
C ARG A 252 7.94 -16.20 -13.33
N ALA A 253 8.88 -15.51 -13.96
CA ALA A 253 8.71 -15.00 -15.30
C ALA A 253 8.67 -16.15 -16.34
N THR A 254 8.01 -15.89 -17.46
CA THR A 254 7.84 -16.88 -18.54
C THR A 254 9.15 -17.21 -19.23
N SER A 255 9.96 -16.22 -19.58
CA SER A 255 11.19 -16.44 -20.36
C SER A 255 12.37 -16.90 -19.50
N CYS A 256 12.35 -16.64 -18.20
CA CYS A 256 13.43 -17.05 -17.30
C CYS A 256 12.89 -17.30 -15.88
N LYS A 257 12.97 -18.55 -15.42
CA LYS A 257 12.50 -18.94 -14.07
C LYS A 257 13.26 -18.29 -12.92
N ASN A 258 14.43 -17.73 -13.19
CA ASN A 258 15.26 -17.04 -12.21
C ASN A 258 14.87 -15.56 -12.05
N ILE A 259 13.89 -15.08 -12.82
CA ILE A 259 13.27 -13.78 -12.63
C ILE A 259 11.93 -13.98 -11.94
N ILE A 260 11.67 -13.23 -10.86
CA ILE A 260 10.44 -13.30 -10.07
C ILE A 260 9.75 -11.95 -10.10
N HIS A 261 8.46 -11.94 -10.40
CA HIS A 261 7.58 -10.77 -10.29
C HIS A 261 7.10 -10.60 -8.84
N ALA A 262 7.09 -9.36 -8.35
CA ALA A 262 6.59 -8.97 -7.02
C ALA A 262 6.07 -7.52 -7.04
N TYR A 263 5.01 -7.25 -7.80
CA TYR A 263 4.44 -5.90 -7.98
C TYR A 263 2.93 -5.97 -8.26
N GLY A 264 2.30 -4.82 -8.43
CA GLY A 264 0.88 -4.76 -8.82
C GLY A 264 -0.09 -4.79 -7.64
N HIS A 265 0.33 -4.38 -6.45
CA HIS A 265 -0.43 -4.47 -5.20
C HIS A 265 -1.49 -3.37 -5.02
N GLY A 266 -1.58 -2.41 -5.93
CA GLY A 266 -2.56 -1.31 -5.85
C GLY A 266 -2.57 -0.61 -4.49
N HIS A 267 -3.72 -0.59 -3.83
CA HIS A 267 -3.93 0.07 -2.53
C HIS A 267 -3.36 -0.70 -1.32
N ILE A 268 -3.06 -1.99 -1.45
CA ILE A 268 -2.70 -2.87 -0.33
C ILE A 268 -1.21 -3.21 -0.26
N GLY A 269 -0.35 -2.45 -0.99
CA GLY A 269 1.07 -2.77 -1.13
C GLY A 269 1.80 -2.88 0.19
N LEU A 270 1.63 -1.93 1.11
CA LEU A 270 2.29 -1.98 2.42
C LEU A 270 1.82 -3.19 3.23
N VAL A 271 0.51 -3.37 3.40
CA VAL A 271 -0.04 -4.42 4.27
C VAL A 271 0.30 -5.82 3.77
N SER A 272 0.42 -6.03 2.46
CA SER A 272 0.75 -7.32 1.85
C SER A 272 2.26 -7.57 1.68
N SER A 273 3.11 -6.53 1.84
CA SER A 273 4.54 -6.61 1.52
C SER A 273 5.29 -7.69 2.31
N ALA A 274 5.01 -7.85 3.60
CA ALA A 274 5.65 -8.86 4.42
C ALA A 274 5.31 -10.30 3.97
N LYS A 275 4.08 -10.55 3.52
CA LYS A 275 3.67 -11.84 2.95
C LYS A 275 4.29 -12.05 1.58
N THR A 276 4.28 -11.01 0.73
CA THR A 276 4.93 -11.04 -0.59
C THR A 276 6.42 -11.38 -0.47
N GLY A 277 7.15 -10.73 0.44
CA GLY A 277 8.56 -11.04 0.67
C GLY A 277 8.79 -12.51 1.07
N ARG A 278 7.92 -13.06 1.93
CA ARG A 278 7.97 -14.49 2.30
C ARG A 278 7.72 -15.41 1.10
N LEU A 279 6.70 -15.12 0.29
CA LEU A 279 6.39 -15.91 -0.92
C LEU A 279 7.53 -15.88 -1.93
N VAL A 280 8.13 -14.71 -2.16
CA VAL A 280 9.29 -14.55 -3.03
C VAL A 280 10.49 -15.36 -2.51
N SER A 281 10.76 -15.32 -1.19
CA SER A 281 11.81 -16.17 -0.58
C SER A 281 11.55 -17.65 -0.79
N GLN A 282 10.30 -18.11 -0.61
CA GLN A 282 9.94 -19.53 -0.86
C GLN A 282 10.16 -19.92 -2.33
N LEU A 283 9.83 -19.02 -3.27
CA LEU A 283 10.08 -19.25 -4.69
C LEU A 283 11.59 -19.29 -4.99
N LEU A 284 12.40 -18.41 -4.45
CA LEU A 284 13.85 -18.41 -4.62
C LEU A 284 14.49 -19.73 -4.14
N ASP A 285 14.06 -20.20 -2.98
CA ASP A 285 14.55 -21.44 -2.37
C ASP A 285 13.95 -22.71 -2.99
N ASN A 286 13.13 -22.61 -4.04
CA ASN A 286 12.35 -23.70 -4.63
C ASN A 286 11.46 -24.45 -3.61
N ARG A 287 11.03 -23.77 -2.55
CA ARG A 287 10.06 -24.28 -1.58
C ARG A 287 8.63 -24.05 -2.06
N VAL A 288 7.72 -24.92 -1.65
CA VAL A 288 6.29 -24.77 -1.95
C VAL A 288 5.76 -23.56 -1.15
N PRO A 289 5.16 -22.57 -1.82
CA PRO A 289 4.49 -21.46 -1.14
C PRO A 289 3.34 -21.94 -0.24
N ASP A 290 3.12 -21.24 0.86
CA ASP A 290 2.10 -21.57 1.86
C ASP A 290 0.69 -21.07 1.52
N ILE A 291 0.48 -20.62 0.28
CA ILE A 291 -0.83 -20.30 -0.32
C ILE A 291 -0.86 -20.75 -1.77
N ASP A 292 -2.07 -20.85 -2.34
CA ASP A 292 -2.23 -21.07 -3.77
C ASP A 292 -1.71 -19.87 -4.57
N MET A 293 -0.71 -20.10 -5.41
CA MET A 293 -0.06 -19.07 -6.23
C MET A 293 -0.72 -18.84 -7.58
N ARG A 294 -1.68 -19.68 -8.00
CA ARG A 294 -2.34 -19.56 -9.31
C ARG A 294 -2.97 -18.20 -9.56
N PRO A 295 -3.69 -17.58 -8.60
CA PRO A 295 -4.26 -16.25 -8.79
C PRO A 295 -3.21 -15.13 -8.98
N PHE A 296 -1.98 -15.34 -8.51
CA PHE A 296 -0.90 -14.35 -8.56
C PHE A 296 0.00 -14.48 -9.78
N ASN A 297 -0.18 -15.55 -10.57
CA ASN A 297 0.66 -15.82 -11.74
C ASN A 297 0.51 -14.70 -12.79
N PRO A 298 1.59 -14.05 -13.27
CA PRO A 298 1.52 -13.04 -14.32
C PRO A 298 0.94 -13.57 -15.63
N GLN A 299 1.06 -14.88 -15.88
CA GLN A 299 0.52 -15.52 -17.09
C GLN A 299 -1.02 -15.54 -17.15
N ARG A 300 -1.74 -15.24 -16.05
CA ARG A 300 -3.20 -15.11 -16.05
C ARG A 300 -3.73 -14.05 -17.02
N PHE A 301 -2.88 -13.14 -17.46
CA PHE A 301 -3.21 -12.10 -18.44
C PHE A 301 -2.86 -12.51 -19.90
N LYS A 302 -2.27 -13.68 -20.12
CA LYS A 302 -2.07 -14.19 -21.49
C LYS A 302 -3.43 -14.54 -22.07
N ARG A 303 -3.75 -13.92 -23.21
CA ARG A 303 -4.88 -14.29 -24.06
C ARG A 303 -4.47 -15.44 -24.97
#